data_29a927d1df99200a0407acd68c428c77
#
_entry.id   29a927d1df99200a0407acd68c428c77
#
_cell.length_a   1.000
_cell.length_b   1.000
_cell.length_c   1.000
_cell.angle_alpha   90.00
_cell.angle_beta   90.00
_cell.angle_gamma   90.00
#
_symmetry.space_group_name_H-M   'P 1'
#
loop_
_entity.id
_entity.type
_entity.pdbx_description
1 polymer ?
#
loop_
_entity_poly.entity_id
_entity_poly.type
_entity_poly.pdbx_seq_one_letter_code
_entity_poly.pdbx_strand_id
1 'polypeptide(L)'
;MTRQYWLRWFSLHGVPRVVLRVQSRKGDTFARMMGPEGIADPHPYIETIRSQGRLVKTPLPWVTCDHALVRSVLRDDRFGVRSSARIQIPKVLQRFANRVPPPANPADPPAMLRMNPPDHTAMRKPVVSAFTPRAVKKLRDTVETVTEELLDAMPSGGSIELVESFASRVPIAIIFDILGMPREDQEKFLAWGKDMTPMLDVGISRRTYGRAMQAAQSLNDYLDRHIEKLRREPGDDILSNLVQSGDLDHYALKANASIIIGAGFETTANLIGHCVSLLLRLPEQLDRLRAEPQLWPNAVEEALRYEPPVFITARQALTDLELEGVQLPQGSMVMLSLAGANRDPAVFTDPQRFDVARPNANEHLSFSYGVHACFGASLARMEATHAVRSLFERFPDMRAAAPPRLRQQLTFRGYAQVPVHLGRKVQVTPSTVA
;
A
#
# COMPACT_ATOMS: atom_id res chain seq x y z
N MET A 1 21.65 -1.27 18.64
CA MET A 1 20.72 -2.43 18.47
C MET A 1 21.10 -3.49 19.51
N THR A 2 20.19 -3.88 20.37
CA THR A 2 20.39 -4.94 21.35
C THR A 2 20.52 -6.31 20.67
N ARG A 3 21.14 -7.30 21.34
CA ARG A 3 21.26 -8.70 20.87
C ARG A 3 19.91 -9.30 20.43
N GLN A 4 18.83 -8.85 21.03
CA GLN A 4 17.44 -9.25 20.79
C GLN A 4 16.92 -8.81 19.41
N TYR A 5 17.20 -7.58 18.99
CA TYR A 5 16.85 -7.08 17.65
C TYR A 5 17.58 -7.82 16.55
N TRP A 6 18.83 -8.26 16.82
CA TRP A 6 19.60 -9.06 15.87
C TRP A 6 18.95 -10.42 15.60
N LEU A 7 18.59 -11.15 16.67
CA LEU A 7 17.94 -12.46 16.55
C LEU A 7 16.62 -12.37 15.79
N ARG A 8 15.85 -11.32 16.03
CA ARG A 8 14.58 -11.12 15.38
C ARG A 8 14.74 -10.74 13.89
N TRP A 9 15.64 -9.82 13.57
CA TRP A 9 15.99 -9.54 12.18
C TRP A 9 16.48 -10.81 11.48
N PHE A 10 17.34 -11.59 12.10
CA PHE A 10 17.89 -12.83 11.52
C PHE A 10 16.78 -13.82 11.17
N SER A 11 15.82 -14.05 12.08
CA SER A 11 14.72 -14.99 11.83
C SER A 11 13.71 -14.46 10.79
N LEU A 12 13.38 -13.15 10.80
CA LEU A 12 12.37 -12.57 9.92
C LEU A 12 12.88 -12.23 8.52
N HIS A 13 14.15 -11.87 8.42
CA HIS A 13 14.73 -11.34 7.18
C HIS A 13 16.04 -12.01 6.80
N GLY A 14 16.90 -12.36 7.76
CA GLY A 14 18.21 -12.96 7.50
C GLY A 14 18.10 -14.35 6.86
N VAL A 15 17.37 -15.25 7.50
CA VAL A 15 17.14 -16.61 6.99
C VAL A 15 16.36 -16.57 5.66
N PRO A 16 15.22 -15.87 5.54
CA PRO A 16 14.53 -15.77 4.26
C PRO A 16 15.38 -15.20 3.13
N ARG A 17 16.24 -14.20 3.42
CA ARG A 17 17.17 -13.64 2.44
C ARG A 17 18.16 -14.67 1.88
N VAL A 18 18.70 -15.53 2.74
CA VAL A 18 19.61 -16.59 2.33
C VAL A 18 18.85 -17.62 1.49
N VAL A 19 17.68 -18.05 1.96
CA VAL A 19 16.84 -19.02 1.24
C VAL A 19 16.46 -18.51 -0.14
N LEU A 20 15.96 -17.26 -0.25
CA LEU A 20 15.61 -16.64 -1.54
C LEU A 20 16.82 -16.60 -2.48
N ARG A 21 18.02 -16.24 -1.99
CA ARG A 21 19.23 -16.24 -2.82
C ARG A 21 19.62 -17.63 -3.32
N VAL A 22 19.52 -18.64 -2.47
CA VAL A 22 19.84 -20.03 -2.85
C VAL A 22 18.83 -20.52 -3.89
N GLN A 23 17.54 -20.29 -3.68
CA GLN A 23 16.49 -20.73 -4.61
C GLN A 23 16.56 -19.95 -5.94
N SER A 24 16.83 -18.66 -5.91
CA SER A 24 17.07 -17.84 -7.11
C SER A 24 18.21 -18.41 -7.96
N ARG A 25 19.34 -18.80 -7.33
CA ARG A 25 20.46 -19.44 -8.02
C ARG A 25 20.13 -20.82 -8.59
N LYS A 26 19.19 -21.54 -7.96
CA LYS A 26 18.66 -22.82 -8.47
C LYS A 26 17.63 -22.65 -9.59
N GLY A 27 17.29 -21.43 -9.96
CA GLY A 27 16.36 -21.14 -11.04
C GLY A 27 14.90 -21.00 -10.64
N ASP A 28 14.59 -20.97 -9.34
CA ASP A 28 13.20 -20.78 -8.90
C ASP A 28 12.67 -19.40 -9.32
N THR A 29 11.57 -19.40 -10.06
CA THR A 29 10.96 -18.20 -10.67
C THR A 29 10.47 -17.21 -9.61
N PHE A 30 9.83 -17.71 -8.55
CA PHE A 30 9.34 -16.85 -7.47
C PHE A 30 10.49 -16.18 -6.71
N ALA A 31 11.54 -16.94 -6.39
CA ALA A 31 12.70 -16.39 -5.72
C ALA A 31 13.47 -15.37 -6.58
N ARG A 32 13.50 -15.54 -7.90
CA ARG A 32 14.04 -14.55 -8.85
C ARG A 32 13.19 -13.28 -8.89
N MET A 33 11.87 -13.42 -8.95
CA MET A 33 10.94 -12.30 -8.88
C MET A 33 11.12 -11.46 -7.61
N MET A 34 11.43 -12.10 -6.47
CA MET A 34 11.72 -11.41 -5.20
C MET A 34 13.14 -10.80 -5.15
N GLY A 35 13.95 -11.02 -6.16
CA GLY A 35 15.30 -10.47 -6.30
C GLY A 35 15.35 -9.13 -7.03
N PRO A 36 16.56 -8.53 -7.16
CA PRO A 36 16.72 -7.20 -7.78
C PRO A 36 16.17 -7.09 -9.21
N GLU A 37 16.34 -8.13 -10.03
CA GLU A 37 15.84 -8.17 -11.41
C GLU A 37 14.30 -8.17 -11.44
N GLY A 38 13.66 -9.01 -10.59
CA GLY A 38 12.22 -9.06 -10.49
C GLY A 38 11.61 -7.81 -9.83
N ILE A 39 12.35 -7.13 -8.93
CA ILE A 39 11.94 -5.82 -8.40
C ILE A 39 11.97 -4.77 -9.51
N ALA A 40 12.94 -4.82 -10.43
CA ALA A 40 13.00 -3.90 -11.55
C ALA A 40 11.85 -4.15 -12.55
N ASP A 41 11.65 -5.41 -12.97
CA ASP A 41 10.53 -5.83 -13.80
C ASP A 41 10.01 -7.21 -13.37
N PRO A 42 8.90 -7.29 -12.63
CA PRO A 42 8.33 -8.56 -12.15
C PRO A 42 7.47 -9.28 -13.19
N HIS A 43 7.01 -8.60 -14.24
CA HIS A 43 6.01 -9.13 -15.17
C HIS A 43 6.45 -10.39 -15.92
N PRO A 44 7.69 -10.52 -16.43
CA PRO A 44 8.14 -11.75 -17.07
C PRO A 44 8.09 -12.97 -16.13
N TYR A 45 8.39 -12.77 -14.84
CA TYR A 45 8.31 -13.82 -13.83
C TYR A 45 6.87 -14.22 -13.54
N ILE A 46 5.95 -13.25 -13.50
CA ILE A 46 4.51 -13.49 -13.31
C ILE A 46 3.97 -14.33 -14.47
N GLU A 47 4.30 -13.99 -15.71
CA GLU A 47 3.85 -14.75 -16.88
C GLU A 47 4.46 -16.16 -16.90
N THR A 48 5.71 -16.31 -16.48
CA THR A 48 6.32 -17.63 -16.29
C THR A 48 5.59 -18.45 -15.22
N ILE A 49 5.16 -17.84 -14.11
CA ILE A 49 4.35 -18.51 -13.08
C ILE A 49 2.97 -18.87 -13.65
N ARG A 50 2.32 -17.96 -14.36
CA ARG A 50 1.00 -18.18 -15.00
C ARG A 50 1.02 -19.37 -15.94
N SER A 51 2.07 -19.51 -16.76
CA SER A 51 2.22 -20.61 -17.73
C SER A 51 2.37 -21.99 -17.08
N GLN A 52 2.76 -22.05 -15.79
CA GLN A 52 2.88 -23.32 -15.03
C GLN A 52 1.55 -23.80 -14.43
N GLY A 53 0.51 -22.94 -14.41
CA GLY A 53 -0.80 -23.30 -13.89
C GLY A 53 -1.42 -22.24 -13.00
N ARG A 54 -2.65 -22.51 -12.53
CA ARG A 54 -3.40 -21.59 -11.69
C ARG A 54 -2.85 -21.48 -10.26
N LEU A 55 -2.33 -22.59 -9.71
CA LEU A 55 -1.71 -22.66 -8.39
C LEU A 55 -0.38 -23.37 -8.50
N VAL A 56 0.71 -22.63 -8.36
CA VAL A 56 2.07 -23.13 -8.59
C VAL A 56 2.79 -23.36 -7.27
N LYS A 57 3.35 -24.57 -7.11
CA LYS A 57 4.18 -24.89 -5.95
C LYS A 57 5.59 -24.36 -6.15
N THR A 58 6.06 -23.58 -5.21
CA THR A 58 7.48 -23.20 -5.14
C THR A 58 8.14 -23.80 -3.89
N PRO A 59 9.45 -23.76 -3.75
CA PRO A 59 10.12 -24.23 -2.53
C PRO A 59 9.74 -23.46 -1.25
N LEU A 60 9.04 -22.33 -1.37
CA LEU A 60 8.65 -21.47 -0.25
C LEU A 60 7.13 -21.42 -0.10
N PRO A 61 6.38 -20.50 -0.76
CA PRO A 61 4.92 -20.51 -0.74
C PRO A 61 4.34 -21.26 -1.94
N TRP A 62 3.06 -21.53 -1.92
CA TRP A 62 2.26 -21.65 -3.13
C TRP A 62 2.06 -20.26 -3.74
N VAL A 63 1.97 -20.16 -5.05
CA VAL A 63 1.82 -18.87 -5.74
C VAL A 63 0.69 -18.95 -6.75
N THR A 64 -0.14 -17.92 -6.81
CA THR A 64 -1.14 -17.75 -7.86
C THR A 64 -1.15 -16.33 -8.39
N CYS A 65 -1.38 -16.18 -9.70
CA CYS A 65 -1.66 -14.94 -10.41
C CYS A 65 -2.95 -15.03 -11.24
N ASP A 66 -3.74 -16.11 -11.08
CA ASP A 66 -5.06 -16.28 -11.66
C ASP A 66 -6.06 -15.39 -10.91
N HIS A 67 -6.79 -14.54 -11.64
CA HIS A 67 -7.69 -13.56 -11.05
C HIS A 67 -8.81 -14.19 -10.22
N ALA A 68 -9.46 -15.22 -10.76
CA ALA A 68 -10.58 -15.88 -10.09
C ALA A 68 -10.11 -16.59 -8.82
N LEU A 69 -8.95 -17.25 -8.87
CA LEU A 69 -8.38 -17.94 -7.73
C LEU A 69 -7.90 -16.97 -6.65
N VAL A 70 -7.21 -15.87 -7.02
CA VAL A 70 -6.84 -14.80 -6.08
C VAL A 70 -8.07 -14.27 -5.37
N ARG A 71 -9.14 -13.95 -6.12
CA ARG A 71 -10.40 -13.44 -5.57
C ARG A 71 -11.07 -14.46 -4.65
N SER A 72 -11.05 -15.74 -5.01
CA SER A 72 -11.60 -16.83 -4.20
C SER A 72 -10.87 -16.96 -2.87
N VAL A 73 -9.55 -17.07 -2.87
CA VAL A 73 -8.72 -17.17 -1.65
C VAL A 73 -8.87 -15.94 -0.73
N LEU A 74 -9.05 -14.75 -1.30
CA LEU A 74 -9.27 -13.53 -0.52
C LEU A 74 -10.63 -13.49 0.21
N ARG A 75 -11.62 -14.28 -0.25
CA ARG A 75 -12.97 -14.37 0.34
C ARG A 75 -13.17 -15.59 1.24
N ASP A 76 -12.33 -16.60 1.11
CA ASP A 76 -12.47 -17.88 1.80
C ASP A 76 -12.01 -17.72 3.26
N ASP A 77 -12.89 -17.95 4.21
CA ASP A 77 -12.65 -17.85 5.66
C ASP A 77 -11.72 -18.93 6.22
N ARG A 78 -11.47 -20.00 5.44
CA ARG A 78 -10.47 -21.01 5.75
C ARG A 78 -9.05 -20.50 5.56
N PHE A 79 -8.89 -19.33 4.94
CA PHE A 79 -7.64 -18.60 4.83
C PHE A 79 -7.62 -17.37 5.74
N GLY A 80 -6.48 -17.13 6.36
CA GLY A 80 -6.27 -15.97 7.20
C GLY A 80 -4.98 -15.24 6.89
N VAL A 81 -4.79 -14.14 7.59
CA VAL A 81 -3.51 -13.41 7.57
C VAL A 81 -2.58 -13.96 8.64
N ARG A 82 -1.29 -13.98 8.34
CA ARG A 82 -0.27 -14.44 9.29
C ARG A 82 0.16 -13.30 10.20
N SER A 83 0.05 -13.52 11.52
CA SER A 83 0.72 -12.65 12.49
C SER A 83 2.22 -12.94 12.53
N SER A 84 3.05 -11.91 12.47
CA SER A 84 4.51 -12.06 12.64
C SER A 84 4.89 -12.52 14.05
N ALA A 85 3.97 -12.41 15.01
CA ALA A 85 4.17 -12.91 16.37
C ALA A 85 4.22 -14.45 16.45
N ARG A 86 3.68 -15.17 15.45
CA ARG A 86 3.66 -16.65 15.39
C ARG A 86 4.52 -17.18 14.25
N ILE A 87 5.79 -16.79 14.19
CA ILE A 87 6.72 -17.43 13.25
C ILE A 87 6.96 -18.85 13.73
N GLN A 88 6.71 -19.84 12.87
CA GLN A 88 7.16 -21.20 13.09
C GLN A 88 8.70 -21.26 12.95
N ILE A 89 9.38 -20.86 13.98
CA ILE A 89 10.80 -21.10 14.17
C ILE A 89 10.92 -22.52 14.76
N PRO A 90 11.96 -23.29 14.44
CA PRO A 90 12.24 -24.57 15.11
C PRO A 90 12.06 -24.42 16.64
N LYS A 91 11.41 -25.39 17.28
CA LYS A 91 11.00 -25.32 18.71
C LYS A 91 12.14 -24.88 19.65
N VAL A 92 13.37 -25.19 19.30
CA VAL A 92 14.58 -24.77 20.05
C VAL A 92 14.79 -23.26 20.00
N LEU A 93 14.51 -22.61 18.88
CA LEU A 93 14.62 -21.15 18.73
C LEU A 93 13.38 -20.39 19.22
N GLN A 94 12.21 -21.03 19.25
CA GLN A 94 10.97 -20.44 19.80
C GLN A 94 11.12 -20.05 21.27
N ARG A 95 11.80 -20.87 22.09
CA ARG A 95 12.06 -20.56 23.51
C ARG A 95 12.85 -19.26 23.70
N PHE A 96 13.72 -18.92 22.77
CA PHE A 96 14.50 -17.67 22.79
C PHE A 96 13.73 -16.49 22.20
N ALA A 97 12.97 -16.72 21.14
CA ALA A 97 12.17 -15.68 20.50
C ALA A 97 11.01 -15.19 21.40
N ASN A 98 10.37 -16.08 22.16
CA ASN A 98 9.25 -15.75 23.05
C ASN A 98 9.67 -14.98 24.33
N ARG A 99 10.96 -14.90 24.64
CA ARG A 99 11.48 -14.09 25.77
C ARG A 99 11.68 -12.62 25.43
N VAL A 100 11.48 -12.26 24.17
CA VAL A 100 11.66 -10.89 23.69
C VAL A 100 10.31 -10.33 23.33
N PRO A 101 9.84 -9.25 24.00
CA PRO A 101 8.65 -8.57 23.57
C PRO A 101 8.78 -8.21 22.08
N PRO A 102 7.73 -8.45 21.26
CA PRO A 102 7.77 -8.02 19.88
C PRO A 102 8.05 -6.52 19.85
N PRO A 103 9.02 -6.05 19.03
CA PRO A 103 9.08 -4.64 18.74
C PRO A 103 7.74 -4.24 18.14
N ALA A 104 7.29 -3.05 18.46
CA ALA A 104 6.06 -2.50 17.92
C ALA A 104 6.15 -2.41 16.40
N ASN A 105 5.68 -3.45 15.72
CA ASN A 105 5.44 -3.38 14.28
C ASN A 105 4.03 -2.83 14.11
N PRO A 106 3.84 -1.67 13.46
CA PRO A 106 2.52 -1.06 13.28
C PRO A 106 1.49 -1.97 12.59
N ALA A 107 1.95 -3.02 11.90
CA ALA A 107 1.08 -3.97 11.23
C ALA A 107 0.69 -5.19 12.10
N ASP A 108 1.33 -5.41 13.25
CA ASP A 108 1.06 -6.56 14.12
C ASP A 108 -0.15 -6.29 15.05
N PRO A 109 -0.82 -7.35 15.54
CA PRO A 109 -1.92 -7.19 16.48
C PRO A 109 -1.56 -6.29 17.67
N PRO A 110 -2.47 -5.41 18.11
CA PRO A 110 -3.89 -5.36 17.74
C PRO A 110 -4.23 -4.55 16.47
N ALA A 111 -3.29 -4.27 15.56
CA ALA A 111 -3.59 -3.66 14.27
C ALA A 111 -4.41 -4.64 13.40
N MET A 112 -5.54 -4.16 12.87
CA MET A 112 -6.50 -4.98 12.11
C MET A 112 -5.87 -5.69 10.90
N LEU A 113 -4.77 -5.18 10.33
CA LEU A 113 -4.13 -5.71 9.13
C LEU A 113 -3.69 -7.18 9.26
N ARG A 114 -3.24 -7.59 10.47
CA ARG A 114 -2.74 -8.96 10.73
C ARG A 114 -3.57 -9.71 11.77
N MET A 115 -4.85 -9.41 11.81
CA MET A 115 -5.83 -10.11 12.64
C MET A 115 -6.81 -10.89 11.76
N ASN A 116 -7.36 -11.94 12.31
CA ASN A 116 -8.43 -12.72 11.67
C ASN A 116 -9.75 -12.52 12.42
N PRO A 117 -10.92 -12.71 11.77
CA PRO A 117 -12.19 -12.77 12.48
C PRO A 117 -12.17 -13.81 13.61
N PRO A 118 -12.88 -13.58 14.76
CA PRO A 118 -13.75 -12.42 15.02
C PRO A 118 -13.02 -11.16 15.47
N ASP A 119 -11.77 -11.26 15.94
CA ASP A 119 -11.01 -10.13 16.51
C ASP A 119 -10.79 -9.01 15.49
N HIS A 120 -10.50 -9.37 14.23
CA HIS A 120 -10.40 -8.41 13.13
C HIS A 120 -11.68 -7.59 12.99
N THR A 121 -12.86 -8.25 13.04
CA THR A 121 -14.15 -7.59 12.87
C THR A 121 -14.42 -6.60 14.02
N ALA A 122 -14.07 -6.99 15.24
CA ALA A 122 -14.21 -6.13 16.42
C ALA A 122 -13.33 -4.87 16.30
N MET A 123 -12.09 -5.00 15.84
CA MET A 123 -11.17 -3.88 15.64
C MET A 123 -11.56 -2.98 14.46
N ARG A 124 -12.06 -3.56 13.38
CA ARG A 124 -12.39 -2.83 12.13
C ARG A 124 -13.68 -2.03 12.25
N LYS A 125 -14.71 -2.57 12.91
CA LYS A 125 -16.05 -1.99 12.95
C LYS A 125 -16.07 -0.55 13.48
N PRO A 126 -15.47 -0.20 14.63
CA PRO A 126 -15.43 1.19 15.11
C PRO A 126 -14.75 2.13 14.12
N VAL A 127 -13.63 1.72 13.53
CA VAL A 127 -12.88 2.53 12.56
C VAL A 127 -13.74 2.84 11.33
N VAL A 128 -14.35 1.81 10.72
CA VAL A 128 -15.21 2.00 9.54
C VAL A 128 -16.44 2.87 9.87
N SER A 129 -17.02 2.69 11.05
CA SER A 129 -18.19 3.48 11.51
C SER A 129 -17.86 4.96 11.72
N ALA A 130 -16.61 5.30 11.98
CA ALA A 130 -16.17 6.69 12.11
C ALA A 130 -16.14 7.45 10.77
N PHE A 131 -16.07 6.73 9.63
CA PHE A 131 -16.16 7.31 8.27
C PHE A 131 -17.62 7.55 7.87
N THR A 132 -18.30 8.45 8.57
CA THR A 132 -19.67 8.83 8.28
C THR A 132 -19.79 9.61 6.95
N PRO A 133 -20.99 9.72 6.34
CA PRO A 133 -21.18 10.56 5.15
C PRO A 133 -20.72 12.01 5.35
N ARG A 134 -20.92 12.58 6.55
CA ARG A 134 -20.43 13.92 6.91
C ARG A 134 -18.89 13.97 6.93
N ALA A 135 -18.22 12.97 7.53
CA ALA A 135 -16.78 12.90 7.57
C ALA A 135 -16.20 12.75 6.15
N VAL A 136 -16.80 11.90 5.31
CA VAL A 136 -16.39 11.71 3.91
C VAL A 136 -16.55 13.00 3.09
N LYS A 137 -17.65 13.75 3.30
CA LYS A 137 -17.83 15.06 2.65
C LYS A 137 -16.73 16.04 3.05
N LYS A 138 -16.43 16.16 4.37
CA LYS A 138 -15.35 17.01 4.88
C LYS A 138 -14.01 16.62 4.26
N LEU A 139 -13.73 15.31 4.12
CA LEU A 139 -12.51 14.84 3.48
C LEU A 139 -12.43 15.23 1.99
N ARG A 140 -13.55 15.29 1.27
CA ARG A 140 -13.56 15.79 -0.12
C ARG A 140 -13.11 17.24 -0.17
N ASP A 141 -13.71 18.10 0.65
CA ASP A 141 -13.35 19.52 0.73
C ASP A 141 -11.86 19.70 1.10
N THR A 142 -11.36 18.86 2.02
CA THR A 142 -9.93 18.83 2.37
C THR A 142 -9.05 18.42 1.19
N VAL A 143 -9.42 17.38 0.43
CA VAL A 143 -8.66 16.92 -0.76
C VAL A 143 -8.53 18.05 -1.77
N GLU A 144 -9.63 18.74 -2.06
CA GLU A 144 -9.66 19.86 -3.00
C GLU A 144 -8.76 21.00 -2.50
N THR A 145 -8.95 21.44 -1.26
CA THR A 145 -8.17 22.54 -0.67
C THR A 145 -6.67 22.24 -0.63
N VAL A 146 -6.28 21.07 -0.11
CA VAL A 146 -4.88 20.66 0.01
C VAL A 146 -4.22 20.55 -1.37
N THR A 147 -4.93 19.99 -2.34
CA THR A 147 -4.41 19.84 -3.71
C THR A 147 -4.14 21.21 -4.32
N GLU A 148 -5.09 22.15 -4.22
CA GLU A 148 -4.93 23.49 -4.77
C GLU A 148 -3.82 24.28 -4.04
N GLU A 149 -3.74 24.23 -2.70
CA GLU A 149 -2.65 24.85 -1.93
C GLU A 149 -1.27 24.36 -2.40
N LEU A 150 -1.11 23.05 -2.62
CA LEU A 150 0.15 22.47 -3.09
C LEU A 150 0.48 22.90 -4.53
N LEU A 151 -0.52 22.91 -5.42
CA LEU A 151 -0.34 23.37 -6.80
C LEU A 151 -0.02 24.86 -6.86
N ASP A 152 -0.65 25.66 -5.99
CA ASP A 152 -0.38 27.10 -5.92
C ASP A 152 1.03 27.41 -5.40
N ALA A 153 1.55 26.58 -4.51
CA ALA A 153 2.94 26.71 -4.02
C ALA A 153 3.99 26.30 -5.05
N MET A 154 3.62 25.56 -6.11
CA MET A 154 4.58 25.15 -7.15
C MET A 154 5.00 26.33 -8.05
N PRO A 155 6.26 26.36 -8.49
CA PRO A 155 6.74 27.39 -9.40
C PRO A 155 6.10 27.28 -10.79
N SER A 156 6.05 28.40 -11.53
CA SER A 156 5.78 28.36 -12.96
C SER A 156 7.08 28.03 -13.68
N GLY A 157 7.08 26.90 -14.40
CA GLY A 157 8.29 26.39 -15.07
C GLY A 157 9.28 25.70 -14.14
N GLY A 158 10.42 25.30 -14.71
CA GLY A 158 11.44 24.57 -13.97
C GLY A 158 11.16 23.09 -13.79
N SER A 159 12.09 22.39 -13.15
CA SER A 159 11.99 20.95 -12.85
C SER A 159 11.81 20.74 -11.35
N ILE A 160 10.94 19.80 -11.01
CA ILE A 160 10.71 19.35 -9.63
C ILE A 160 10.79 17.83 -9.53
N GLU A 161 10.94 17.35 -8.30
CA GLU A 161 10.73 15.93 -7.98
C GLU A 161 9.29 15.75 -7.47
N LEU A 162 8.46 15.12 -8.30
CA LEU A 162 7.01 15.07 -8.09
C LEU A 162 6.59 14.29 -6.84
N VAL A 163 7.30 13.18 -6.53
CA VAL A 163 6.91 12.31 -5.39
C VAL A 163 7.02 13.08 -4.09
N GLU A 164 8.14 13.79 -3.89
CA GLU A 164 8.41 14.54 -2.66
C GLU A 164 7.63 15.86 -2.60
N SER A 165 7.48 16.54 -3.75
CA SER A 165 6.85 17.86 -3.79
C SER A 165 5.32 17.82 -3.83
N PHE A 166 4.71 16.69 -4.28
CA PHE A 166 3.27 16.61 -4.50
C PHE A 166 2.65 15.26 -4.11
N ALA A 167 3.09 14.16 -4.75
CA ALA A 167 2.38 12.89 -4.64
C ALA A 167 2.32 12.35 -3.21
N SER A 168 3.34 12.60 -2.38
CA SER A 168 3.36 12.24 -0.96
C SER A 168 2.67 13.29 -0.08
N ARG A 169 2.62 14.56 -0.54
CA ARG A 169 2.07 15.68 0.24
C ARG A 169 0.56 15.64 0.33
N VAL A 170 -0.11 15.31 -0.77
CA VAL A 170 -1.58 15.23 -0.80
C VAL A 170 -2.09 14.23 0.24
N PRO A 171 -1.76 12.93 0.19
CA PRO A 171 -2.34 11.96 1.12
C PRO A 171 -1.88 12.15 2.57
N ILE A 172 -0.66 12.62 2.83
CA ILE A 172 -0.23 12.83 4.22
C ILE A 172 -1.00 13.96 4.88
N ALA A 173 -1.32 15.04 4.17
CA ALA A 173 -2.13 16.13 4.71
C ALA A 173 -3.54 15.66 5.07
N ILE A 174 -4.14 14.82 4.23
CA ILE A 174 -5.49 14.24 4.46
C ILE A 174 -5.48 13.29 5.66
N ILE A 175 -4.46 12.44 5.79
CA ILE A 175 -4.31 11.57 6.97
C ILE A 175 -4.16 12.39 8.26
N PHE A 176 -3.46 13.53 8.20
CA PHE A 176 -3.30 14.41 9.34
C PHE A 176 -4.63 15.04 9.78
N ASP A 177 -5.46 15.44 8.82
CA ASP A 177 -6.82 15.94 9.12
C ASP A 177 -7.73 14.82 9.69
N ILE A 178 -7.61 13.57 9.18
CA ILE A 178 -8.33 12.40 9.70
C ILE A 178 -7.99 12.11 11.16
N LEU A 179 -6.73 12.34 11.54
CA LEU A 179 -6.20 11.97 12.85
C LEU A 179 -6.05 13.20 13.80
N GLY A 180 -6.51 14.38 13.40
CA GLY A 180 -6.39 15.60 14.19
C GLY A 180 -4.95 16.00 14.50
N MET A 181 -4.02 15.73 13.58
CA MET A 181 -2.59 15.94 13.78
C MET A 181 -2.14 17.31 13.24
N PRO A 182 -1.19 17.99 13.92
CA PRO A 182 -0.70 19.30 13.47
C PRO A 182 0.14 19.18 12.20
N ARG A 183 -0.15 20.01 11.19
CA ARG A 183 0.47 19.97 9.86
C ARG A 183 1.99 20.14 9.87
N GLU A 184 2.55 20.82 10.86
CA GLU A 184 4.00 21.01 11.06
C GLU A 184 4.77 19.71 11.30
N ASP A 185 4.08 18.63 11.68
CA ASP A 185 4.71 17.35 11.93
C ASP A 185 4.78 16.43 10.68
N GLN A 186 4.19 16.83 9.54
CA GLN A 186 4.11 16.01 8.32
C GLN A 186 5.47 15.50 7.86
N GLU A 187 6.52 16.32 7.90
CA GLU A 187 7.88 15.94 7.50
C GLU A 187 8.44 14.77 8.30
N LYS A 188 8.16 14.72 9.60
CA LYS A 188 8.57 13.61 10.47
C LYS A 188 7.92 12.30 10.04
N PHE A 189 6.62 12.36 9.70
CA PHE A 189 5.87 11.19 9.29
C PHE A 189 6.25 10.69 7.89
N LEU A 190 6.53 11.59 6.96
CA LEU A 190 7.10 11.23 5.65
C LEU A 190 8.44 10.51 5.81
N ALA A 191 9.31 11.00 6.71
CA ALA A 191 10.59 10.35 6.99
C ALA A 191 10.40 8.98 7.66
N TRP A 192 9.51 8.84 8.65
CA TRP A 192 9.21 7.57 9.30
C TRP A 192 8.58 6.56 8.35
N GLY A 193 7.63 6.99 7.50
CA GLY A 193 7.01 6.13 6.48
C GLY A 193 8.06 5.56 5.52
N LYS A 194 8.94 6.42 5.00
CA LYS A 194 10.05 5.99 4.13
C LYS A 194 10.95 4.94 4.78
N ASP A 195 11.20 5.05 6.09
CA ASP A 195 12.02 4.09 6.81
C ASP A 195 11.25 2.80 7.18
N MET A 196 9.93 2.87 7.42
CA MET A 196 9.12 1.72 7.83
C MET A 196 8.61 0.86 6.66
N THR A 197 8.28 1.47 5.51
CA THR A 197 7.72 0.76 4.34
C THR A 197 8.51 -0.48 3.92
N PRO A 198 9.88 -0.49 3.96
CA PRO A 198 10.66 -1.68 3.64
C PRO A 198 10.38 -2.90 4.53
N MET A 199 9.77 -2.73 5.72
CA MET A 199 9.44 -3.86 6.61
C MET A 199 8.36 -4.79 6.04
N LEU A 200 7.64 -4.35 5.02
CA LEU A 200 6.63 -5.16 4.33
C LEU A 200 7.26 -6.15 3.34
N ASP A 201 8.51 -5.92 2.94
CA ASP A 201 9.26 -6.84 2.10
C ASP A 201 10.04 -7.88 2.93
N VAL A 202 10.27 -9.02 2.31
CA VAL A 202 11.06 -10.10 2.90
C VAL A 202 12.55 -9.89 2.59
N GLY A 203 13.42 -10.17 3.55
CA GLY A 203 14.86 -10.20 3.30
C GLY A 203 15.55 -8.83 3.30
N ILE A 204 14.99 -7.81 3.95
CA ILE A 204 15.63 -6.50 4.09
C ILE A 204 16.94 -6.56 4.88
N SER A 205 17.81 -5.57 4.64
CA SER A 205 19.09 -5.49 5.32
C SER A 205 18.93 -5.18 6.83
N ARG A 206 19.92 -5.59 7.63
CA ARG A 206 19.97 -5.25 9.07
C ARG A 206 19.92 -3.74 9.31
N ARG A 207 20.59 -2.95 8.47
CA ARG A 207 20.61 -1.48 8.58
C ARG A 207 19.21 -0.91 8.31
N THR A 208 18.53 -1.38 7.26
CA THR A 208 17.15 -0.99 6.92
C THR A 208 16.20 -1.36 8.05
N TYR A 209 16.28 -2.59 8.56
CA TYR A 209 15.47 -3.02 9.69
C TYR A 209 15.69 -2.18 10.94
N GLY A 210 16.95 -1.79 11.24
CA GLY A 210 17.28 -0.92 12.37
C GLY A 210 16.63 0.46 12.27
N ARG A 211 16.69 1.09 11.09
CA ARG A 211 16.02 2.38 10.86
C ARG A 211 14.51 2.27 10.99
N ALA A 212 13.93 1.24 10.39
CA ALA A 212 12.50 0.98 10.47
C ALA A 212 12.00 0.79 11.90
N MET A 213 12.78 0.11 12.74
CA MET A 213 12.44 -0.08 14.15
C MET A 213 12.52 1.23 14.97
N GLN A 214 13.48 2.10 14.65
CA GLN A 214 13.57 3.42 15.28
C GLN A 214 12.39 4.30 14.87
N ALA A 215 12.05 4.31 13.59
CA ALA A 215 10.89 5.05 13.09
C ALA A 215 9.58 4.55 13.72
N ALA A 216 9.38 3.24 13.80
CA ALA A 216 8.21 2.63 14.44
C ALA A 216 8.11 3.01 15.93
N GLN A 217 9.23 3.04 16.66
CA GLN A 217 9.23 3.48 18.05
C GLN A 217 8.87 4.97 18.16
N SER A 218 9.45 5.82 17.32
CA SER A 218 9.13 7.26 17.30
C SER A 218 7.65 7.52 17.00
N LEU A 219 7.07 6.77 16.06
CA LEU A 219 5.64 6.82 15.75
C LEU A 219 4.79 6.40 16.95
N ASN A 220 5.15 5.29 17.62
CA ASN A 220 4.43 4.83 18.80
C ASN A 220 4.45 5.87 19.93
N ASP A 221 5.63 6.44 20.23
CA ASP A 221 5.79 7.46 21.27
C ASP A 221 5.01 8.74 20.93
N TYR A 222 4.93 9.09 19.65
CA TYR A 222 4.12 10.22 19.18
C TYR A 222 2.63 9.95 19.38
N LEU A 223 2.14 8.80 18.95
CA LEU A 223 0.73 8.44 19.06
C LEU A 223 0.27 8.31 20.52
N ASP A 224 1.13 7.79 21.41
CA ASP A 224 0.81 7.77 22.85
C ASP A 224 0.50 9.18 23.36
N ARG A 225 1.36 10.17 23.06
CA ARG A 225 1.15 11.57 23.47
C ARG A 225 -0.06 12.20 22.78
N HIS A 226 -0.26 11.90 21.49
CA HIS A 226 -1.35 12.47 20.71
C HIS A 226 -2.73 11.96 21.21
N ILE A 227 -2.88 10.67 21.44
CA ILE A 227 -4.10 10.08 21.97
C ILE A 227 -4.42 10.65 23.37
N GLU A 228 -3.40 10.81 24.24
CA GLU A 228 -3.58 11.46 25.54
C GLU A 228 -4.01 12.93 25.43
N LYS A 229 -3.51 13.67 24.42
CA LYS A 229 -3.98 15.01 24.12
C LYS A 229 -5.45 15.00 23.70
N LEU A 230 -5.85 14.13 22.77
CA LEU A 230 -7.22 14.05 22.27
C LEU A 230 -8.26 13.60 23.34
N ARG A 231 -7.82 12.90 24.38
CA ARG A 231 -8.67 12.61 25.56
C ARG A 231 -9.03 13.85 26.36
N ARG A 232 -8.12 14.82 26.44
CA ARG A 232 -8.30 16.07 27.20
C ARG A 232 -8.95 17.16 26.35
N GLU A 233 -8.56 17.22 25.10
CA GLU A 233 -8.91 18.26 24.14
C GLU A 233 -9.34 17.60 22.83
N PRO A 234 -10.56 17.02 22.76
CA PRO A 234 -11.05 16.37 21.55
C PRO A 234 -11.28 17.39 20.42
N GLY A 235 -10.86 17.02 19.22
CA GLY A 235 -11.13 17.77 17.99
C GLY A 235 -12.38 17.28 17.25
N ASP A 236 -12.64 17.84 16.08
CA ASP A 236 -13.66 17.39 15.13
C ASP A 236 -13.01 16.51 14.02
N ASP A 237 -12.27 15.50 14.45
CA ASP A 237 -11.56 14.55 13.60
C ASP A 237 -11.96 13.10 13.95
N ILE A 238 -11.60 12.15 13.03
CA ILE A 238 -12.01 10.76 13.18
C ILE A 238 -11.35 10.09 14.39
N LEU A 239 -10.09 10.39 14.69
CA LEU A 239 -9.42 9.79 15.83
C LEU A 239 -9.98 10.32 17.14
N SER A 240 -10.30 11.60 17.24
CA SER A 240 -11.00 12.18 18.40
C SER A 240 -12.34 11.48 18.65
N ASN A 241 -13.12 11.24 17.61
CA ASN A 241 -14.38 10.52 17.71
C ASN A 241 -14.18 9.08 18.22
N LEU A 242 -13.15 8.37 17.72
CA LEU A 242 -12.80 7.02 18.19
C LEU A 242 -12.33 7.01 19.64
N VAL A 243 -11.58 8.03 20.08
CA VAL A 243 -11.14 8.19 21.48
C VAL A 243 -12.33 8.42 22.39
N GLN A 244 -13.30 9.25 21.98
CA GLN A 244 -14.47 9.60 22.76
C GLN A 244 -15.53 8.46 22.83
N SER A 245 -15.64 7.63 21.77
CA SER A 245 -16.58 6.50 21.76
C SER A 245 -16.30 5.47 22.86
N GLY A 246 -15.02 5.31 23.25
CA GLY A 246 -14.61 4.30 24.23
C GLY A 246 -14.65 2.85 23.74
N ASP A 247 -14.95 2.63 22.45
CA ASP A 247 -15.06 1.29 21.84
C ASP A 247 -13.71 0.56 21.73
N LEU A 248 -12.61 1.30 21.73
CA LEU A 248 -11.25 0.78 21.60
C LEU A 248 -10.39 1.19 22.80
N ASP A 249 -9.61 0.25 23.32
CA ASP A 249 -8.61 0.56 24.33
C ASP A 249 -7.44 1.36 23.73
N HIS A 250 -6.54 1.84 24.60
CA HIS A 250 -5.38 2.66 24.17
C HIS A 250 -4.49 1.96 23.14
N TYR A 251 -4.27 0.65 23.30
CA TYR A 251 -3.42 -0.11 22.38
C TYR A 251 -4.08 -0.30 21.02
N ALA A 252 -5.38 -0.58 21.01
CA ALA A 252 -6.17 -0.71 19.78
C ALA A 252 -6.28 0.63 19.02
N LEU A 253 -6.51 1.75 19.72
CA LEU A 253 -6.50 3.10 19.15
C LEU A 253 -5.15 3.40 18.47
N LYS A 254 -4.05 3.18 19.18
CA LYS A 254 -2.70 3.40 18.66
C LYS A 254 -2.38 2.51 17.46
N ALA A 255 -2.72 1.23 17.53
CA ALA A 255 -2.48 0.29 16.44
C ALA A 255 -3.28 0.65 15.18
N ASN A 256 -4.55 1.05 15.35
CA ASN A 256 -5.39 1.47 14.22
C ASN A 256 -4.96 2.82 13.65
N ALA A 257 -4.57 3.80 14.48
CA ALA A 257 -3.97 5.05 14.00
C ALA A 257 -2.67 4.78 13.21
N SER A 258 -1.79 3.90 13.72
CA SER A 258 -0.55 3.52 13.04
C SER A 258 -0.81 2.90 11.65
N ILE A 259 -1.85 2.04 11.53
CA ILE A 259 -2.16 1.40 10.23
C ILE A 259 -2.82 2.38 9.26
N ILE A 260 -3.67 3.30 9.75
CA ILE A 260 -4.25 4.37 8.94
C ILE A 260 -3.13 5.23 8.34
N ILE A 261 -2.15 5.62 9.14
CA ILE A 261 -0.97 6.37 8.69
C ILE A 261 -0.19 5.55 7.65
N GLY A 262 0.29 4.37 8.03
CA GLY A 262 1.22 3.60 7.20
C GLY A 262 0.61 3.09 5.90
N ALA A 263 -0.66 2.70 5.91
CA ALA A 263 -1.35 2.20 4.72
C ALA A 263 -1.97 3.31 3.87
N GLY A 264 -2.35 4.43 4.49
CA GLY A 264 -3.11 5.50 3.82
C GLY A 264 -2.26 6.35 2.91
N PHE A 265 -1.18 6.96 3.40
CA PHE A 265 -0.47 7.93 2.57
C PHE A 265 0.48 7.29 1.55
N GLU A 266 1.22 6.25 1.91
CA GLU A 266 2.25 5.68 1.04
C GLU A 266 1.66 5.03 -0.22
N THR A 267 0.54 4.31 -0.09
CA THR A 267 -0.12 3.65 -1.22
C THR A 267 -0.76 4.66 -2.17
N THR A 268 -1.38 5.71 -1.65
CA THR A 268 -1.98 6.77 -2.47
C THR A 268 -0.90 7.62 -3.15
N ALA A 269 0.21 7.91 -2.47
CA ALA A 269 1.37 8.55 -3.08
C ALA A 269 1.94 7.75 -4.26
N ASN A 270 2.04 6.42 -4.10
CA ASN A 270 2.46 5.54 -5.18
C ASN A 270 1.45 5.55 -6.33
N LEU A 271 0.14 5.53 -6.06
CA LEU A 271 -0.90 5.61 -7.07
C LEU A 271 -0.82 6.91 -7.88
N ILE A 272 -0.69 8.06 -7.22
CA ILE A 272 -0.52 9.36 -7.89
C ILE A 272 0.74 9.35 -8.75
N GLY A 273 1.86 8.85 -8.21
CA GLY A 273 3.12 8.74 -8.96
C GLY A 273 3.01 7.82 -10.18
N HIS A 274 2.29 6.69 -10.07
CA HIS A 274 2.02 5.77 -11.18
C HIS A 274 1.16 6.43 -12.25
N CYS A 275 0.05 7.08 -11.88
CA CYS A 275 -0.81 7.79 -12.83
C CYS A 275 -0.03 8.83 -13.62
N VAL A 276 0.72 9.70 -12.94
CA VAL A 276 1.49 10.75 -13.63
C VAL A 276 2.58 10.16 -14.52
N SER A 277 3.34 9.17 -14.02
CA SER A 277 4.40 8.52 -14.80
C SER A 277 3.85 7.81 -16.05
N LEU A 278 2.69 7.14 -15.94
CA LEU A 278 2.04 6.47 -17.06
C LEU A 278 1.56 7.47 -18.11
N LEU A 279 0.85 8.52 -17.69
CA LEU A 279 0.30 9.53 -18.59
C LEU A 279 1.40 10.34 -19.30
N LEU A 280 2.52 10.62 -18.64
CA LEU A 280 3.66 11.27 -19.28
C LEU A 280 4.39 10.39 -20.31
N ARG A 281 4.32 9.07 -20.16
CA ARG A 281 4.91 8.10 -21.11
C ARG A 281 3.99 7.76 -22.28
N LEU A 282 2.70 7.99 -22.12
CA LEU A 282 1.64 7.62 -23.07
C LEU A 282 0.81 8.87 -23.39
N PRO A 283 1.38 9.85 -24.12
CA PRO A 283 0.74 11.15 -24.36
C PRO A 283 -0.62 11.03 -25.05
N GLU A 284 -0.84 10.02 -25.88
CA GLU A 284 -2.12 9.74 -26.50
C GLU A 284 -3.24 9.43 -25.49
N GLN A 285 -2.90 8.84 -24.35
CA GLN A 285 -3.85 8.59 -23.27
C GLN A 285 -4.19 9.89 -22.52
N LEU A 286 -3.20 10.75 -22.32
CA LEU A 286 -3.40 12.06 -21.72
C LEU A 286 -4.25 12.97 -22.62
N ASP A 287 -4.01 12.96 -23.95
CA ASP A 287 -4.79 13.74 -24.92
C ASP A 287 -6.25 13.26 -24.95
N ARG A 288 -6.48 11.95 -24.79
CA ARG A 288 -7.82 11.41 -24.64
C ARG A 288 -8.51 11.92 -23.38
N LEU A 289 -7.81 11.98 -22.23
CA LEU A 289 -8.37 12.53 -20.99
C LEU A 289 -8.70 14.03 -21.09
N ARG A 290 -7.92 14.78 -21.89
CA ARG A 290 -8.21 16.19 -22.18
C ARG A 290 -9.45 16.36 -23.04
N ALA A 291 -9.66 15.46 -24.00
CA ALA A 291 -10.84 15.46 -24.87
C ALA A 291 -12.08 14.91 -24.15
N GLU A 292 -11.92 13.96 -23.25
CA GLU A 292 -12.98 13.26 -22.53
C GLU A 292 -12.76 13.32 -21.01
N PRO A 293 -12.96 14.48 -20.33
CA PRO A 293 -12.61 14.65 -18.90
C PRO A 293 -13.35 13.71 -17.94
N GLN A 294 -14.51 13.18 -18.33
CA GLN A 294 -15.26 12.18 -17.55
C GLN A 294 -14.50 10.85 -17.38
N LEU A 295 -13.44 10.63 -18.13
CA LEU A 295 -12.59 9.43 -18.03
C LEU A 295 -11.56 9.50 -16.88
N TRP A 296 -11.34 10.65 -16.24
CA TRP A 296 -10.34 10.75 -15.15
C TRP A 296 -10.52 9.71 -14.04
N PRO A 297 -11.74 9.44 -13.52
CA PRO A 297 -11.92 8.38 -12.53
C PRO A 297 -11.52 7.00 -13.08
N ASN A 298 -11.89 6.70 -14.34
CA ASN A 298 -11.53 5.42 -14.96
C ASN A 298 -10.03 5.27 -15.24
N ALA A 299 -9.33 6.37 -15.53
CA ALA A 299 -7.88 6.37 -15.68
C ALA A 299 -7.17 5.98 -14.37
N VAL A 300 -7.71 6.35 -13.21
CA VAL A 300 -7.20 5.92 -11.90
C VAL A 300 -7.47 4.44 -11.67
N GLU A 301 -8.65 3.91 -12.03
CA GLU A 301 -8.92 2.47 -11.98
C GLU A 301 -7.96 1.69 -12.87
N GLU A 302 -7.71 2.19 -14.09
CA GLU A 302 -6.77 1.55 -15.01
C GLU A 302 -5.32 1.62 -14.51
N ALA A 303 -4.92 2.71 -13.86
CA ALA A 303 -3.61 2.80 -13.21
C ALA A 303 -3.48 1.79 -12.05
N LEU A 304 -4.52 1.64 -11.23
CA LEU A 304 -4.61 0.64 -10.18
C LEU A 304 -4.52 -0.78 -10.75
N ARG A 305 -5.17 -1.04 -11.87
CA ARG A 305 -5.07 -2.33 -12.58
C ARG A 305 -3.65 -2.57 -13.10
N TYR A 306 -3.12 -1.59 -13.82
CA TYR A 306 -1.87 -1.74 -14.58
C TYR A 306 -0.63 -1.76 -13.71
N GLU A 307 -0.54 -0.86 -12.71
CA GLU A 307 0.58 -0.74 -11.75
C GLU A 307 0.04 -0.57 -10.32
N PRO A 308 -0.45 -1.66 -9.70
CA PRO A 308 -1.01 -1.57 -8.36
C PRO A 308 0.05 -1.17 -7.32
N PRO A 309 -0.24 -0.22 -6.39
CA PRO A 309 0.67 0.12 -5.30
C PRO A 309 1.02 -1.06 -4.38
N VAL A 310 0.05 -1.97 -4.16
CA VAL A 310 0.27 -3.24 -3.46
C VAL A 310 0.35 -4.35 -4.50
N PHE A 311 1.55 -4.88 -4.68
CA PHE A 311 1.85 -5.79 -5.80
C PHE A 311 1.51 -7.24 -5.48
N ILE A 312 1.78 -7.65 -4.24
CA ILE A 312 1.54 -9.00 -3.74
C ILE A 312 0.94 -8.95 -2.33
N THR A 313 0.15 -9.97 -2.01
CA THR A 313 -0.30 -10.25 -0.64
C THR A 313 -0.21 -11.74 -0.37
N ALA A 314 -0.45 -12.17 0.86
CA ALA A 314 -0.40 -13.58 1.22
C ALA A 314 -1.57 -13.97 2.12
N ARG A 315 -1.91 -15.26 2.05
CA ARG A 315 -2.83 -15.90 2.99
C ARG A 315 -2.22 -17.19 3.50
N GLN A 316 -2.61 -17.58 4.69
CA GLN A 316 -2.25 -18.85 5.33
C GLN A 316 -3.48 -19.70 5.48
N ALA A 317 -3.40 -20.97 5.12
CA ALA A 317 -4.45 -21.96 5.41
C ALA A 317 -4.59 -22.12 6.93
N LEU A 318 -5.79 -21.88 7.46
CA LEU A 318 -6.09 -21.97 8.89
C LEU A 318 -6.43 -23.38 9.32
N THR A 319 -6.82 -24.23 8.37
CA THR A 319 -7.14 -25.66 8.51
C THR A 319 -6.52 -26.41 7.35
N ASP A 320 -6.53 -27.75 7.42
CA ASP A 320 -6.29 -28.56 6.24
C ASP A 320 -7.42 -28.33 5.23
N LEU A 321 -7.09 -28.07 3.97
CA LEU A 321 -8.08 -27.79 2.93
C LEU A 321 -7.58 -28.21 1.55
N GLU A 322 -8.51 -28.38 0.62
CA GLU A 322 -8.22 -28.57 -0.80
C GLU A 322 -8.40 -27.26 -1.56
N LEU A 323 -7.43 -26.92 -2.43
CA LEU A 323 -7.46 -25.80 -3.34
C LEU A 323 -6.97 -26.23 -4.72
N GLU A 324 -7.80 -26.10 -5.76
CA GLU A 324 -7.46 -26.50 -7.14
C GLU A 324 -6.96 -27.96 -7.24
N GLY A 325 -7.60 -28.90 -6.52
CA GLY A 325 -7.21 -30.30 -6.49
C GLY A 325 -5.96 -30.62 -5.66
N VAL A 326 -5.38 -29.63 -4.97
CA VAL A 326 -4.17 -29.77 -4.15
C VAL A 326 -4.54 -29.74 -2.67
N GLN A 327 -4.09 -30.75 -1.91
CA GLN A 327 -4.23 -30.77 -0.46
C GLN A 327 -3.22 -29.77 0.16
N LEU A 328 -3.72 -28.77 0.84
CA LEU A 328 -2.96 -27.77 1.57
C LEU A 328 -3.07 -28.03 3.08
N PRO A 329 -2.02 -28.53 3.73
CA PRO A 329 -2.01 -28.65 5.19
C PRO A 329 -2.18 -27.30 5.87
N GLN A 330 -2.73 -27.28 7.08
CA GLN A 330 -2.79 -26.12 7.95
C GLN A 330 -1.40 -25.45 8.05
N GLY A 331 -1.36 -24.14 7.92
CA GLY A 331 -0.13 -23.36 7.93
C GLY A 331 0.49 -23.13 6.54
N SER A 332 -0.01 -23.79 5.49
CA SER A 332 0.44 -23.55 4.12
C SER A 332 0.26 -22.09 3.73
N MET A 333 1.29 -21.50 3.14
CA MET A 333 1.26 -20.11 2.66
C MET A 333 0.93 -20.07 1.18
N VAL A 334 -0.04 -19.25 0.81
CA VAL A 334 -0.39 -18.94 -0.58
C VAL A 334 -0.08 -17.46 -0.82
N MET A 335 0.86 -17.20 -1.74
CA MET A 335 1.19 -15.87 -2.23
C MET A 335 0.24 -15.52 -3.37
N LEU A 336 -0.42 -14.39 -3.24
CA LEU A 336 -1.40 -13.87 -4.17
C LEU A 336 -0.79 -12.68 -4.91
N SER A 337 -0.49 -12.83 -6.20
CA SER A 337 -0.02 -11.73 -7.04
C SER A 337 -1.21 -10.89 -7.48
N LEU A 338 -1.44 -9.76 -6.82
CA LEU A 338 -2.48 -8.81 -7.22
C LEU A 338 -2.17 -8.22 -8.60
N ALA A 339 -0.92 -7.86 -8.85
CA ALA A 339 -0.49 -7.36 -10.14
C ALA A 339 -0.64 -8.39 -11.27
N GLY A 340 -0.37 -9.65 -10.98
CA GLY A 340 -0.62 -10.73 -11.94
C GLY A 340 -2.10 -10.94 -12.21
N ALA A 341 -2.93 -10.97 -11.17
CA ALA A 341 -4.38 -11.09 -11.30
C ALA A 341 -4.98 -9.92 -12.10
N ASN A 342 -4.47 -8.70 -11.91
CA ASN A 342 -4.89 -7.51 -12.63
C ASN A 342 -4.47 -7.49 -14.11
N ARG A 343 -3.61 -8.40 -14.51
CA ARG A 343 -3.20 -8.61 -15.91
C ARG A 343 -3.57 -10.00 -16.42
N ASP A 344 -4.57 -10.63 -15.83
CA ASP A 344 -5.07 -11.93 -16.27
C ASP A 344 -5.81 -11.79 -17.61
N PRO A 345 -5.34 -12.46 -18.68
CA PRO A 345 -6.00 -12.39 -19.99
C PRO A 345 -7.40 -13.05 -19.99
N ALA A 346 -7.73 -13.87 -19.01
CA ALA A 346 -9.07 -14.41 -18.84
C ALA A 346 -10.10 -13.33 -18.44
N VAL A 347 -9.65 -12.20 -17.90
CA VAL A 347 -10.51 -11.09 -17.45
C VAL A 347 -10.29 -9.84 -18.27
N PHE A 348 -9.04 -9.51 -18.57
CA PHE A 348 -8.68 -8.27 -19.25
C PHE A 348 -8.15 -8.53 -20.65
N THR A 349 -8.85 -8.08 -21.67
CA THR A 349 -8.36 -8.11 -23.06
C THR A 349 -7.15 -7.19 -23.19
N ASP A 350 -6.11 -7.64 -23.90
CA ASP A 350 -4.84 -6.91 -24.04
C ASP A 350 -4.32 -6.38 -22.67
N PRO A 351 -4.08 -7.26 -21.69
CA PRO A 351 -3.81 -6.85 -20.32
C PRO A 351 -2.53 -6.03 -20.16
N GLN A 352 -1.62 -6.11 -21.14
CA GLN A 352 -0.36 -5.37 -21.18
C GLN A 352 -0.52 -3.95 -21.74
N ARG A 353 -1.70 -3.60 -22.27
CA ARG A 353 -2.02 -2.25 -22.74
C ARG A 353 -2.64 -1.43 -21.61
N PHE A 354 -2.13 -0.23 -21.39
CA PHE A 354 -2.76 0.79 -20.56
C PHE A 354 -3.79 1.54 -21.41
N ASP A 355 -5.05 1.59 -20.99
CA ASP A 355 -6.15 2.24 -21.71
C ASP A 355 -7.08 2.94 -20.72
N VAL A 356 -7.03 4.27 -20.69
CA VAL A 356 -7.84 5.11 -19.78
C VAL A 356 -9.35 4.93 -19.94
N ALA A 357 -9.81 4.32 -21.04
CA ALA A 357 -11.22 4.02 -21.28
C ALA A 357 -11.52 2.52 -21.21
N ARG A 358 -10.67 1.71 -20.62
CA ARG A 358 -10.94 0.28 -20.43
C ARG A 358 -12.27 0.07 -19.69
N PRO A 359 -13.23 -0.67 -20.25
CA PRO A 359 -14.59 -0.74 -19.67
C PRO A 359 -14.65 -1.47 -18.35
N ASN A 360 -13.73 -2.42 -18.12
CA ASN A 360 -13.67 -3.23 -16.91
C ASN A 360 -12.42 -2.95 -16.05
N ALA A 361 -11.86 -1.75 -16.12
CA ALA A 361 -10.71 -1.36 -15.31
C ALA A 361 -10.95 -1.62 -13.81
N ASN A 362 -12.17 -1.38 -13.33
CA ASN A 362 -12.59 -1.53 -11.92
C ASN A 362 -12.69 -2.98 -11.43
N GLU A 363 -12.53 -3.99 -12.29
CA GLU A 363 -12.47 -5.40 -11.88
C GLU A 363 -11.12 -5.78 -11.25
N HIS A 364 -10.18 -4.87 -11.17
CA HIS A 364 -8.88 -5.10 -10.55
C HIS A 364 -9.00 -5.47 -9.06
N LEU A 365 -8.00 -6.19 -8.53
CA LEU A 365 -7.93 -6.62 -7.14
C LEU A 365 -6.98 -5.77 -6.27
N SER A 366 -6.61 -4.56 -6.69
CA SER A 366 -5.61 -3.71 -6.03
C SER A 366 -5.99 -3.26 -4.62
N PHE A 367 -7.30 -3.19 -4.33
CA PHE A 367 -7.82 -2.93 -3.00
C PHE A 367 -8.09 -4.21 -2.18
N SER A 368 -7.58 -5.36 -2.61
CA SER A 368 -7.88 -6.67 -2.03
C SER A 368 -9.38 -7.02 -2.15
N TYR A 369 -9.81 -8.08 -1.46
CA TYR A 369 -11.20 -8.52 -1.44
C TYR A 369 -11.55 -9.18 -0.10
N GLY A 370 -12.85 -9.41 0.18
CA GLY A 370 -13.29 -10.07 1.41
C GLY A 370 -13.11 -9.22 2.66
N VAL A 371 -12.89 -9.86 3.81
CA VAL A 371 -12.85 -9.20 5.12
C VAL A 371 -11.74 -8.16 5.25
N HIS A 372 -10.65 -8.31 4.51
CA HIS A 372 -9.51 -7.38 4.45
C HIS A 372 -9.56 -6.44 3.24
N ALA A 373 -10.69 -6.29 2.55
CA ALA A 373 -10.82 -5.26 1.51
C ALA A 373 -10.48 -3.88 2.07
N CYS A 374 -9.80 -3.05 1.28
CA CYS A 374 -9.37 -1.71 1.72
C CYS A 374 -10.57 -0.85 2.10
N PHE A 375 -10.63 -0.36 3.34
CA PHE A 375 -11.70 0.54 3.78
C PHE A 375 -11.51 1.97 3.26
N GLY A 376 -10.27 2.38 2.95
CA GLY A 376 -9.93 3.67 2.35
C GLY A 376 -10.04 3.72 0.82
N ALA A 377 -10.59 2.69 0.16
CA ALA A 377 -10.59 2.58 -1.31
C ALA A 377 -11.29 3.77 -2.00
N SER A 378 -12.41 4.24 -1.45
CA SER A 378 -13.13 5.41 -1.99
C SER A 378 -12.35 6.70 -1.82
N LEU A 379 -11.69 6.87 -0.67
CA LEU A 379 -10.84 8.03 -0.39
C LEU A 379 -9.64 8.07 -1.33
N ALA A 380 -8.90 6.97 -1.45
CA ALA A 380 -7.73 6.88 -2.34
C ALA A 380 -8.07 7.16 -3.82
N ARG A 381 -9.24 6.70 -4.29
CA ARG A 381 -9.75 7.03 -5.64
C ARG A 381 -10.01 8.52 -5.79
N MET A 382 -10.68 9.12 -4.82
CA MET A 382 -11.01 10.54 -4.81
C MET A 382 -9.73 11.40 -4.79
N GLU A 383 -8.80 11.09 -3.88
CA GLU A 383 -7.51 11.77 -3.79
C GLU A 383 -6.72 11.71 -5.10
N ALA A 384 -6.52 10.49 -5.63
CA ALA A 384 -5.74 10.30 -6.84
C ALA A 384 -6.40 10.95 -8.06
N THR A 385 -7.73 10.82 -8.20
CA THR A 385 -8.46 11.42 -9.34
C THR A 385 -8.34 12.93 -9.31
N HIS A 386 -8.62 13.55 -8.16
CA HIS A 386 -8.56 15.01 -8.04
C HIS A 386 -7.13 15.52 -8.21
N ALA A 387 -6.16 14.94 -7.48
CA ALA A 387 -4.78 15.38 -7.51
C ALA A 387 -4.14 15.26 -8.91
N VAL A 388 -4.35 14.14 -9.60
CA VAL A 388 -3.75 13.92 -10.93
C VAL A 388 -4.42 14.82 -11.97
N ARG A 389 -5.74 14.93 -11.96
CA ARG A 389 -6.48 15.80 -12.85
C ARG A 389 -6.05 17.26 -12.68
N SER A 390 -6.14 17.80 -11.47
CA SER A 390 -5.78 19.19 -11.17
C SER A 390 -4.32 19.51 -11.52
N LEU A 391 -3.40 18.54 -11.32
CA LEU A 391 -1.99 18.71 -11.70
C LEU A 391 -1.83 18.90 -13.21
N PHE A 392 -2.46 18.07 -14.05
CA PHE A 392 -2.37 18.19 -15.51
C PHE A 392 -3.16 19.38 -16.07
N GLU A 393 -4.25 19.79 -15.40
CA GLU A 393 -4.99 21.00 -15.75
C GLU A 393 -4.17 22.26 -15.39
N ARG A 394 -3.49 22.29 -14.23
CA ARG A 394 -2.65 23.39 -13.78
C ARG A 394 -1.35 23.53 -14.59
N PHE A 395 -0.79 22.42 -15.04
CA PHE A 395 0.47 22.36 -15.81
C PHE A 395 0.29 21.59 -17.12
N PRO A 396 -0.43 22.14 -18.11
CA PRO A 396 -0.77 21.43 -19.34
C PRO A 396 0.46 21.06 -20.20
N ASP A 397 1.56 21.77 -20.05
CA ASP A 397 2.82 21.57 -20.77
C ASP A 397 3.81 20.68 -19.99
N MET A 398 3.34 20.04 -18.90
CA MET A 398 4.19 19.19 -18.05
C MET A 398 4.72 17.98 -18.84
N ARG A 399 6.01 17.69 -18.65
CA ARG A 399 6.69 16.56 -19.31
C ARG A 399 7.71 15.91 -18.38
N ALA A 400 8.10 14.68 -18.67
CA ALA A 400 9.17 14.02 -17.93
C ALA A 400 10.50 14.78 -18.13
N ALA A 401 11.19 15.05 -17.02
CA ALA A 401 12.53 15.68 -17.03
C ALA A 401 13.64 14.61 -17.10
N ALA A 402 13.41 13.44 -16.54
CA ALA A 402 14.30 12.28 -16.58
C ALA A 402 13.47 10.99 -16.36
N PRO A 403 14.04 9.80 -16.65
CA PRO A 403 13.38 8.54 -16.35
C PRO A 403 13.06 8.41 -14.86
N PRO A 404 11.85 7.94 -14.50
CA PRO A 404 11.48 7.75 -13.11
C PRO A 404 12.30 6.62 -12.47
N ARG A 405 12.57 6.71 -11.16
CA ARG A 405 13.34 5.71 -10.41
C ARG A 405 12.43 4.94 -9.47
N LEU A 406 12.33 3.62 -9.66
CA LEU A 406 11.59 2.74 -8.77
C LEU A 406 12.28 2.60 -7.40
N ARG A 407 11.49 2.42 -6.35
CA ARG A 407 11.98 1.95 -5.06
C ARG A 407 12.42 0.49 -5.17
N GLN A 408 13.38 0.10 -4.35
CA GLN A 408 13.87 -1.29 -4.29
C GLN A 408 12.96 -2.15 -3.39
N GLN A 409 11.67 -2.18 -3.71
CA GLN A 409 10.60 -2.85 -2.98
C GLN A 409 9.66 -3.52 -3.97
N LEU A 410 9.17 -4.71 -3.62
CA LEU A 410 8.21 -5.44 -4.44
C LEU A 410 6.80 -5.36 -3.86
N THR A 411 6.64 -5.53 -2.54
CA THR A 411 5.32 -5.58 -1.91
C THR A 411 4.58 -4.26 -2.06
N PHE A 412 5.24 -3.14 -1.71
CA PHE A 412 4.75 -1.77 -1.97
C PHE A 412 5.56 -1.17 -3.11
N ARG A 413 5.00 -1.30 -4.32
CA ARG A 413 5.65 -0.82 -5.52
C ARG A 413 5.31 0.65 -5.74
N GLY A 414 6.33 1.45 -6.01
CA GLY A 414 6.19 2.87 -6.29
C GLY A 414 7.52 3.50 -6.67
N TYR A 415 7.45 4.74 -7.09
CA TYR A 415 8.65 5.49 -7.46
C TYR A 415 9.31 6.13 -6.25
N ALA A 416 10.65 6.06 -6.23
CA ALA A 416 11.47 6.88 -5.35
C ALA A 416 11.56 8.31 -5.87
N GLN A 417 11.52 8.47 -7.20
CA GLN A 417 11.59 9.76 -7.87
C GLN A 417 10.82 9.72 -9.20
N VAL A 418 10.09 10.79 -9.49
CA VAL A 418 9.45 11.10 -10.77
C VAL A 418 9.82 12.53 -11.13
N PRO A 419 11.00 12.77 -11.76
CA PRO A 419 11.43 14.10 -12.15
C PRO A 419 10.57 14.63 -13.29
N VAL A 420 9.96 15.79 -13.12
CA VAL A 420 9.12 16.43 -14.14
C VAL A 420 9.57 17.88 -14.38
N HIS A 421 9.40 18.31 -15.60
CA HIS A 421 9.48 19.72 -15.99
C HIS A 421 8.05 20.26 -16.08
N LEU A 422 7.70 21.22 -15.22
CA LEU A 422 6.32 21.68 -15.06
C LEU A 422 5.76 22.39 -16.30
N GLY A 423 6.60 23.15 -17.02
CA GLY A 423 6.09 24.02 -18.06
C GLY A 423 5.37 25.25 -17.51
N ARG A 424 4.45 25.80 -18.29
CA ARG A 424 3.68 26.97 -17.92
C ARG A 424 2.62 26.61 -16.88
N LYS A 425 2.51 27.40 -15.80
CA LYS A 425 1.42 27.33 -14.83
C LYS A 425 0.23 28.14 -15.34
N VAL A 426 -0.94 27.55 -15.42
CA VAL A 426 -2.18 28.22 -15.81
C VAL A 426 -3.10 28.35 -14.58
N GLN A 427 -3.89 29.41 -14.53
CA GLN A 427 -4.96 29.51 -13.54
C GLN A 427 -6.15 28.71 -14.04
N VAL A 428 -6.61 27.77 -13.24
CA VAL A 428 -7.79 26.98 -13.52
C VAL A 428 -8.90 27.47 -12.58
N THR A 429 -9.99 27.93 -13.13
CA THR A 429 -11.17 28.21 -12.30
C THR A 429 -11.73 26.87 -11.81
N PRO A 430 -11.97 26.68 -10.50
CA PRO A 430 -12.48 25.42 -10.00
C PRO A 430 -13.75 25.03 -10.75
N SER A 431 -13.68 23.97 -11.56
CA SER A 431 -14.88 23.39 -12.13
C SER A 431 -15.56 22.60 -11.03
N THR A 432 -16.77 22.99 -10.64
CA THR A 432 -17.65 22.21 -9.79
C THR A 432 -17.82 20.82 -10.42
N VAL A 433 -17.06 19.85 -9.90
CA VAL A 433 -17.25 18.44 -10.27
C VAL A 433 -18.50 17.97 -9.53
N ALA A 434 -19.59 17.80 -10.28
CA ALA A 434 -20.82 17.21 -9.79
C ALA A 434 -20.63 15.71 -9.44
#